data_7ae06e00d75dd30b7f6d06c4ba71044f
#
_entry.id   7ae06e00d75dd30b7f6d06c4ba71044f
#
_cell.length_a   1.000
_cell.length_b   1.000
_cell.length_c   1.000
_cell.angle_alpha   90.00
_cell.angle_beta   90.00
_cell.angle_gamma   90.00
#
_symmetry.space_group_name_H-M   'P 1'
#
loop_
_entity.id
_entity.type
_entity.pdbx_description
1 polymer ?
#
loop_
_entity_poly.entity_id
_entity_poly.type
_entity_poly.pdbx_seq_one_letter_code
_entity_poly.pdbx_strand_id
1 'polypeptide(L)'
;VPPSNDDIRDELVRHNVELQRFSRGLARRMRAIINRAEPRFRAELKARLDNIAALGFDPGPVTTRRMRSLERFIKAINDPTFAEVNQTVRSELVALAKLEAQTGAAIITGQLPVVFALTIPEQRTLRSIVFARPMERRILRDWLAGYEANDRRRMMDEIRQGLIFNETPTQISRRIFGRSELGGTDGTREITRRGAQTLAQTTSAAVFNGVLAALYAANKRIVKKEVYVATLDSRTTAICRSLDGEVFPQGEGPMPPIHINCRSVRVPTIDGRGVGTRPANATTEKALAGLRGP
;
A
#
# COMPACT_ATOMS: atom_id res chain seq x y z
N VAL A 1 13.02 11.70 -35.41
CA VAL A 1 12.16 12.64 -34.66
C VAL A 1 12.78 12.81 -33.29
N PRO A 2 13.04 14.03 -32.79
CA PRO A 2 13.56 14.19 -31.44
C PRO A 2 12.55 13.63 -30.43
N PRO A 3 13.03 13.00 -29.36
CA PRO A 3 12.18 12.50 -28.28
C PRO A 3 11.29 13.61 -27.69
N SER A 4 10.06 13.24 -27.34
CA SER A 4 9.05 14.18 -26.87
C SER A 4 8.74 13.96 -25.39
N ASN A 5 8.07 14.93 -24.76
CA ASN A 5 7.52 14.74 -23.41
C ASN A 5 6.49 13.58 -23.36
N ASP A 6 5.86 13.28 -24.49
CA ASP A 6 4.96 12.14 -24.63
C ASP A 6 5.70 10.80 -24.48
N ASP A 7 6.91 10.68 -25.02
CA ASP A 7 7.73 9.48 -24.89
C ASP A 7 8.12 9.25 -23.43
N ILE A 8 8.53 10.33 -22.71
CA ILE A 8 8.81 10.27 -21.26
C ILE A 8 7.56 9.83 -20.48
N ARG A 9 6.41 10.42 -20.82
CA ARG A 9 5.13 10.05 -20.18
C ARG A 9 4.82 8.57 -20.40
N ASP A 10 4.89 8.11 -21.62
CA ASP A 10 4.48 6.76 -21.99
C ASP A 10 5.40 5.72 -21.36
N GLU A 11 6.70 6.01 -21.26
CA GLU A 11 7.65 5.15 -20.56
C GLU A 11 7.40 5.12 -19.04
N LEU A 12 7.18 6.28 -18.39
CA LEU A 12 6.86 6.32 -16.97
C LEU A 12 5.52 5.67 -16.64
N VAL A 13 4.51 5.79 -17.53
CA VAL A 13 3.23 5.08 -17.38
C VAL A 13 3.44 3.57 -17.51
N ARG A 14 4.25 3.12 -18.45
CA ARG A 14 4.60 1.71 -18.62
C ARG A 14 5.34 1.18 -17.38
N HIS A 15 6.31 1.94 -16.88
CA HIS A 15 7.04 1.60 -15.66
C HIS A 15 6.11 1.57 -14.42
N ASN A 16 5.11 2.42 -14.34
CA ASN A 16 4.11 2.39 -13.27
C ASN A 16 3.29 1.06 -13.26
N VAL A 17 3.14 0.38 -14.39
CA VAL A 17 2.57 -0.98 -14.44
C VAL A 17 3.49 -2.00 -13.75
N GLU A 18 4.81 -1.87 -13.92
CA GLU A 18 5.78 -2.72 -13.21
C GLU A 18 5.74 -2.47 -11.69
N LEU A 19 5.57 -1.22 -11.26
CA LEU A 19 5.34 -0.88 -9.85
C LEU A 19 4.12 -1.61 -9.28
N GLN A 20 3.03 -1.79 -10.07
CA GLN A 20 1.87 -2.58 -9.65
C GLN A 20 2.21 -4.07 -9.48
N ARG A 21 3.14 -4.60 -10.29
CA ARG A 21 3.64 -5.98 -10.13
C ARG A 21 4.49 -6.11 -8.88
N PHE A 22 5.39 -5.14 -8.62
CA PHE A 22 6.16 -5.07 -7.39
C PHE A 22 5.26 -5.06 -6.15
N SER A 23 4.26 -4.17 -6.11
CA SER A 23 3.35 -4.05 -4.95
C SER A 23 2.55 -5.33 -4.70
N ARG A 24 2.11 -6.04 -5.76
CA ARG A 24 1.50 -7.37 -5.63
C ARG A 24 2.48 -8.41 -5.09
N GLY A 25 3.74 -8.35 -5.53
CA GLY A 25 4.82 -9.20 -5.01
C GLY A 25 5.04 -8.99 -3.52
N LEU A 26 5.15 -7.74 -3.08
CA LEU A 26 5.29 -7.37 -1.68
C LEU A 26 4.09 -7.85 -0.85
N ALA A 27 2.87 -7.63 -1.32
CA ALA A 27 1.65 -8.12 -0.65
C ALA A 27 1.63 -9.65 -0.51
N ARG A 28 2.09 -10.39 -1.54
CA ARG A 28 2.20 -11.86 -1.45
C ARG A 28 3.20 -12.29 -0.37
N ARG A 29 4.36 -11.61 -0.26
CA ARG A 29 5.33 -11.89 0.82
C ARG A 29 4.75 -11.63 2.20
N MET A 30 4.06 -10.51 2.39
CA MET A 30 3.36 -10.21 3.65
C MET A 30 2.34 -11.29 4.01
N ARG A 31 1.51 -11.70 3.05
CA ARG A 31 0.53 -12.79 3.24
C ARG A 31 1.21 -14.12 3.58
N ALA A 32 2.32 -14.44 2.93
CA ALA A 32 3.06 -15.67 3.20
C ALA A 32 3.58 -15.71 4.65
N ILE A 33 4.09 -14.59 5.16
CA ILE A 33 4.53 -14.46 6.55
C ILE A 33 3.36 -14.70 7.52
N ILE A 34 2.21 -14.05 7.28
CA ILE A 34 1.01 -14.20 8.10
C ILE A 34 0.49 -15.65 8.07
N ASN A 35 0.42 -16.26 6.88
CA ASN A 35 -0.08 -17.61 6.70
C ASN A 35 0.84 -18.66 7.35
N ARG A 36 2.15 -18.47 7.29
CA ARG A 36 3.13 -19.37 7.94
C ARG A 36 2.97 -19.41 9.46
N ALA A 37 2.65 -18.27 10.09
CA ALA A 37 2.45 -18.17 11.53
C ALA A 37 1.07 -18.68 12.00
N GLU A 38 0.09 -18.74 11.10
CA GLU A 38 -1.31 -18.98 11.45
C GLU A 38 -1.59 -20.32 12.12
N PRO A 39 -1.04 -21.49 11.70
CA PRO A 39 -1.34 -22.77 12.34
C PRO A 39 -0.96 -22.79 13.83
N ARG A 40 0.22 -22.29 14.15
CA ARG A 40 0.67 -22.15 15.54
C ARG A 40 -0.23 -21.19 16.32
N PHE A 41 -0.53 -20.04 15.75
CA PHE A 41 -1.38 -19.04 16.38
C PHE A 41 -2.79 -19.61 16.64
N ARG A 42 -3.38 -20.31 15.68
CA ARG A 42 -4.69 -20.98 15.82
C ARG A 42 -4.70 -21.98 16.98
N ALA A 43 -3.68 -22.82 17.07
CA ALA A 43 -3.55 -23.81 18.14
C ALA A 43 -3.43 -23.16 19.53
N GLU A 44 -2.53 -22.19 19.67
CA GLU A 44 -2.29 -21.51 20.95
C GLU A 44 -3.51 -20.67 21.38
N LEU A 45 -4.18 -19.98 20.46
CA LEU A 45 -5.41 -19.23 20.74
C LEU A 45 -6.54 -20.19 21.19
N LYS A 46 -6.72 -21.30 20.47
CA LYS A 46 -7.74 -22.29 20.84
C LYS A 46 -7.52 -22.82 22.25
N ALA A 47 -6.30 -23.23 22.61
CA ALA A 47 -5.97 -23.69 23.95
C ALA A 47 -6.25 -22.61 25.02
N ARG A 48 -6.01 -21.35 24.72
CA ARG A 48 -6.31 -20.24 25.63
C ARG A 48 -7.80 -20.02 25.80
N LEU A 49 -8.59 -20.15 24.72
CA LEU A 49 -10.05 -20.07 24.75
C LEU A 49 -10.67 -21.26 25.50
N ASP A 50 -10.15 -22.49 25.31
CA ASP A 50 -10.57 -23.69 26.05
C ASP A 50 -10.40 -23.47 27.57
N ASN A 51 -9.29 -22.90 28.01
CA ASN A 51 -9.05 -22.57 29.41
C ASN A 51 -10.03 -21.51 29.94
N ILE A 52 -10.41 -20.51 29.13
CA ILE A 52 -11.41 -19.50 29.52
C ILE A 52 -12.80 -20.14 29.62
N ALA A 53 -13.17 -20.99 28.67
CA ALA A 53 -14.44 -21.68 28.69
C ALA A 53 -14.60 -22.61 29.90
N ALA A 54 -13.54 -23.35 30.28
CA ALA A 54 -13.53 -24.22 31.46
C ALA A 54 -13.75 -23.46 32.78
N LEU A 55 -13.36 -22.17 32.85
CA LEU A 55 -13.54 -21.31 34.03
C LEU A 55 -14.89 -20.59 34.07
N GLY A 56 -15.74 -20.78 33.08
CA GLY A 56 -17.01 -20.08 32.89
C GLY A 56 -16.82 -18.59 32.48
N PHE A 57 -17.80 -18.10 31.76
CA PHE A 57 -17.88 -16.67 31.36
C PHE A 57 -18.99 -15.99 32.18
N ASP A 58 -18.57 -15.22 33.17
CA ASP A 58 -19.45 -14.37 33.97
C ASP A 58 -19.10 -12.88 33.70
N PRO A 59 -20.06 -12.05 33.27
CA PRO A 59 -19.81 -10.63 33.03
C PRO A 59 -19.47 -9.91 34.36
N GLY A 60 -18.20 -9.55 34.55
CA GLY A 60 -17.72 -8.89 35.75
C GLY A 60 -16.23 -8.52 35.71
N PRO A 61 -15.66 -7.99 36.82
CA PRO A 61 -14.25 -7.56 36.88
C PRO A 61 -13.25 -8.67 36.54
N VAL A 62 -13.56 -9.92 36.88
CA VAL A 62 -12.73 -11.10 36.55
C VAL A 62 -12.66 -11.31 35.06
N THR A 63 -13.80 -11.22 34.37
CA THR A 63 -13.87 -11.32 32.90
C THR A 63 -13.09 -10.20 32.22
N THR A 64 -13.20 -8.96 32.72
CA THR A 64 -12.41 -7.84 32.19
C THR A 64 -10.91 -8.11 32.31
N ARG A 65 -10.43 -8.67 33.42
CA ARG A 65 -9.05 -9.06 33.63
C ARG A 65 -8.62 -10.18 32.67
N ARG A 66 -9.48 -11.19 32.47
CA ARG A 66 -9.26 -12.28 31.51
C ARG A 66 -9.15 -11.76 30.07
N MET A 67 -10.03 -10.83 29.66
CA MET A 67 -10.01 -10.24 28.34
C MET A 67 -8.73 -9.40 28.11
N ARG A 68 -8.29 -8.61 29.07
CA ARG A 68 -6.99 -7.90 28.99
C ARG A 68 -5.80 -8.87 28.92
N SER A 69 -5.87 -9.99 29.64
CA SER A 69 -4.85 -11.05 29.58
C SER A 69 -4.81 -11.71 28.21
N LEU A 70 -5.98 -11.97 27.62
CA LEU A 70 -6.10 -12.53 26.28
C LEU A 70 -5.60 -11.56 25.20
N GLU A 71 -5.89 -10.28 25.32
CA GLU A 71 -5.39 -9.26 24.40
C GLU A 71 -3.85 -9.18 24.41
N ARG A 72 -3.24 -9.20 25.62
CA ARG A 72 -1.77 -9.26 25.76
C ARG A 72 -1.18 -10.54 25.15
N PHE A 73 -1.86 -11.65 25.33
CA PHE A 73 -1.47 -12.94 24.75
C PHE A 73 -1.51 -12.91 23.21
N ILE A 74 -2.62 -12.41 22.62
CA ILE A 74 -2.75 -12.25 21.18
C ILE A 74 -1.65 -11.33 20.64
N LYS A 75 -1.38 -10.23 21.33
CA LYS A 75 -0.30 -9.33 20.96
C LYS A 75 1.06 -10.07 20.96
N ALA A 76 1.39 -10.76 22.04
CA ALA A 76 2.67 -11.45 22.17
C ALA A 76 2.90 -12.52 21.10
N ILE A 77 1.86 -13.24 20.67
CA ILE A 77 1.96 -14.23 19.58
C ILE A 77 2.09 -13.55 18.21
N ASN A 78 1.40 -12.43 18.00
CA ASN A 78 1.42 -11.70 16.73
C ASN A 78 2.69 -10.86 16.54
N ASP A 79 3.27 -10.33 17.62
CA ASP A 79 4.42 -9.43 17.54
C ASP A 79 5.57 -9.95 16.66
N PRO A 80 6.03 -11.21 16.75
CA PRO A 80 7.08 -11.72 15.87
C PRO A 80 6.69 -11.72 14.38
N THR A 81 5.44 -12.09 14.10
CA THR A 81 4.91 -12.13 12.74
C THR A 81 4.87 -10.72 12.12
N PHE A 82 4.35 -9.75 12.86
CA PHE A 82 4.28 -8.37 12.38
C PHE A 82 5.63 -7.67 12.39
N ALA A 83 6.57 -8.06 13.26
CA ALA A 83 7.96 -7.61 13.20
C ALA A 83 8.62 -8.04 11.88
N GLU A 84 8.42 -9.29 11.45
CA GLU A 84 8.91 -9.80 10.15
C GLU A 84 8.23 -9.09 8.98
N VAL A 85 6.91 -8.87 9.01
CA VAL A 85 6.20 -8.08 8.01
C VAL A 85 6.78 -6.67 7.93
N ASN A 86 6.99 -6.01 9.07
CA ASN A 86 7.54 -4.66 9.14
C ASN A 86 8.96 -4.59 8.56
N GLN A 87 9.81 -5.55 8.90
CA GLN A 87 11.17 -5.62 8.35
C GLN A 87 11.14 -5.82 6.84
N THR A 88 10.33 -6.75 6.35
CA THR A 88 10.15 -7.02 4.92
C THR A 88 9.70 -5.78 4.16
N VAL A 89 8.64 -5.11 4.62
CA VAL A 89 8.14 -3.91 3.96
C VAL A 89 9.19 -2.80 3.93
N ARG A 90 9.88 -2.56 5.04
CA ARG A 90 10.92 -1.53 5.14
C ARG A 90 12.10 -1.79 4.20
N SER A 91 12.62 -3.01 4.17
CA SER A 91 13.76 -3.37 3.31
C SER A 91 13.40 -3.28 1.83
N GLU A 92 12.23 -3.79 1.45
CA GLU A 92 11.73 -3.76 0.08
C GLU A 92 11.48 -2.33 -0.42
N LEU A 93 10.90 -1.45 0.41
CA LEU A 93 10.68 -0.06 0.02
C LEU A 93 11.99 0.74 -0.09
N VAL A 94 13.01 0.42 0.71
CA VAL A 94 14.35 1.02 0.55
C VAL A 94 15.01 0.55 -0.74
N ALA A 95 14.90 -0.74 -1.06
CA ALA A 95 15.40 -1.27 -2.33
C ALA A 95 14.66 -0.65 -3.52
N LEU A 96 13.33 -0.53 -3.43
CA LEU A 96 12.50 0.16 -4.43
C LEU A 96 12.97 1.60 -4.64
N ALA A 97 13.17 2.36 -3.57
CA ALA A 97 13.58 3.77 -3.70
C ALA A 97 14.90 3.93 -4.46
N LYS A 98 15.86 3.03 -4.25
CA LYS A 98 17.13 3.03 -5.00
C LYS A 98 16.91 2.70 -6.48
N LEU A 99 16.13 1.65 -6.75
CA LEU A 99 15.82 1.24 -8.11
C LEU A 99 15.11 2.36 -8.86
N GLU A 100 14.09 2.98 -8.27
CA GLU A 100 13.29 4.02 -8.89
C GLU A 100 14.10 5.29 -9.19
N ALA A 101 15.07 5.64 -8.34
CA ALA A 101 15.95 6.78 -8.61
C ALA A 101 16.81 6.55 -9.87
N GLN A 102 17.32 5.34 -10.04
CA GLN A 102 18.12 4.96 -11.23
C GLN A 102 17.25 4.83 -12.48
N THR A 103 16.13 4.12 -12.36
CA THR A 103 15.19 3.89 -13.49
C THR A 103 14.56 5.21 -13.95
N GLY A 104 14.10 6.06 -13.03
CA GLY A 104 13.55 7.37 -13.38
C GLY A 104 14.58 8.26 -14.09
N ALA A 105 15.82 8.28 -13.62
CA ALA A 105 16.89 9.01 -14.28
C ALA A 105 17.17 8.41 -15.69
N ALA A 106 17.22 7.10 -15.84
CA ALA A 106 17.45 6.43 -17.11
C ALA A 106 16.32 6.71 -18.12
N ILE A 107 15.06 6.65 -17.69
CA ILE A 107 13.90 6.96 -18.54
C ILE A 107 14.00 8.40 -19.07
N ILE A 108 14.28 9.37 -18.20
CA ILE A 108 14.37 10.77 -18.60
C ILE A 108 15.57 10.96 -19.54
N THR A 109 16.74 10.47 -19.18
CA THR A 109 17.97 10.62 -19.97
C THR A 109 17.85 9.97 -21.34
N GLY A 110 17.21 8.79 -21.42
CA GLY A 110 17.02 8.05 -22.67
C GLY A 110 16.10 8.78 -23.68
N GLN A 111 15.34 9.75 -23.22
CA GLN A 111 14.43 10.54 -24.05
C GLN A 111 14.95 11.98 -24.26
N LEU A 112 16.19 12.27 -23.90
CA LEU A 112 16.79 13.58 -24.17
C LEU A 112 17.61 13.55 -25.45
N PRO A 113 17.55 14.60 -26.29
CA PRO A 113 18.30 14.67 -27.55
C PRO A 113 19.82 14.84 -27.34
N VAL A 114 20.22 15.16 -26.11
CA VAL A 114 21.62 15.36 -25.67
C VAL A 114 21.85 14.60 -24.39
N VAL A 115 23.03 13.99 -24.24
CA VAL A 115 23.40 13.28 -23.03
C VAL A 115 23.57 14.26 -21.86
N PHE A 116 22.58 14.34 -21.00
CA PHE A 116 22.65 15.04 -19.74
C PHE A 116 22.89 14.07 -18.59
N ALA A 117 23.88 14.36 -17.75
CA ALA A 117 24.05 13.66 -16.50
C ALA A 117 23.03 14.23 -15.48
N LEU A 118 21.98 13.47 -15.19
CA LEU A 118 21.03 13.84 -14.14
C LEU A 118 21.64 13.60 -12.76
N THR A 119 21.41 14.54 -11.85
CA THR A 119 21.74 14.37 -10.45
C THR A 119 20.76 13.41 -9.81
N ILE A 120 21.25 12.24 -9.37
CA ILE A 120 20.44 11.24 -8.66
C ILE A 120 20.39 11.62 -7.17
N PRO A 121 19.22 11.60 -6.51
CA PRO A 121 19.11 11.88 -5.09
C PRO A 121 19.98 10.96 -4.23
N GLU A 122 20.63 11.52 -3.23
CA GLU A 122 21.49 10.78 -2.31
C GLU A 122 20.72 9.75 -1.49
N GLN A 123 21.40 8.71 -1.02
CA GLN A 123 20.82 7.63 -0.22
C GLN A 123 20.07 8.16 1.03
N ARG A 124 20.57 9.23 1.67
CA ARG A 124 19.89 9.85 2.81
C ARG A 124 18.53 10.40 2.43
N THR A 125 18.42 11.08 1.30
CA THR A 125 17.16 11.59 0.75
C THR A 125 16.20 10.45 0.42
N LEU A 126 16.66 9.38 -0.24
CA LEU A 126 15.85 8.21 -0.56
C LEU A 126 15.31 7.52 0.70
N ARG A 127 16.14 7.38 1.73
CA ARG A 127 15.68 6.85 3.04
C ARG A 127 14.65 7.77 3.71
N SER A 128 14.84 9.08 3.64
CA SER A 128 13.88 10.05 4.18
C SER A 128 12.51 9.93 3.49
N ILE A 129 12.49 9.73 2.17
CA ILE A 129 11.25 9.49 1.41
C ILE A 129 10.52 8.26 1.94
N VAL A 130 11.23 7.17 2.23
CA VAL A 130 10.61 5.93 2.74
C VAL A 130 10.08 6.10 4.16
N PHE A 131 10.84 6.73 5.05
CA PHE A 131 10.57 6.66 6.50
C PHE A 131 9.94 7.90 7.09
N ALA A 132 10.16 9.08 6.50
CA ALA A 132 9.75 10.35 7.06
C ALA A 132 8.70 11.09 6.23
N ARG A 133 8.55 10.77 4.93
CA ARG A 133 7.55 11.43 4.10
C ARG A 133 6.14 10.92 4.44
N PRO A 134 5.19 11.81 4.75
CA PRO A 134 3.81 11.39 5.01
C PRO A 134 3.13 10.85 3.74
N MET A 135 2.38 9.77 3.92
CA MET A 135 1.47 9.15 2.95
C MET A 135 0.08 9.19 3.57
N GLU A 136 -0.86 9.87 2.98
CA GLU A 136 -2.19 10.01 3.57
C GLU A 136 -2.12 10.44 5.06
N ARG A 137 -1.34 11.51 5.34
CA ARG A 137 -1.11 12.09 6.68
C ARG A 137 -0.43 11.18 7.70
N ARG A 138 0.06 10.00 7.31
CA ARG A 138 0.78 9.05 8.16
C ARG A 138 2.14 8.71 7.56
N ILE A 139 3.15 8.55 8.38
CA ILE A 139 4.45 8.00 7.95
C ILE A 139 4.39 6.47 7.92
N LEU A 140 5.36 5.83 7.28
CA LEU A 140 5.40 4.36 7.14
C LEU A 140 5.24 3.62 8.47
N ARG A 141 5.87 4.11 9.54
CA ARG A 141 5.75 3.51 10.88
C ARG A 141 4.30 3.42 11.35
N ASP A 142 3.52 4.48 11.12
CA ASP A 142 2.13 4.55 11.60
C ASP A 142 1.20 3.68 10.74
N TRP A 143 1.50 3.54 9.45
CA TRP A 143 0.81 2.59 8.58
C TRP A 143 1.01 1.15 9.04
N LEU A 144 2.24 0.75 9.35
CA LEU A 144 2.59 -0.59 9.82
C LEU A 144 1.98 -0.87 11.20
N ALA A 145 2.08 0.06 12.13
CA ALA A 145 1.47 -0.05 13.46
C ALA A 145 -0.06 -0.15 13.37
N GLY A 146 -0.69 0.64 12.52
CA GLY A 146 -2.13 0.57 12.28
C GLY A 146 -2.58 -0.75 11.65
N TYR A 147 -1.77 -1.33 10.78
CA TYR A 147 -2.04 -2.63 10.16
C TYR A 147 -2.10 -3.75 11.21
N GLU A 148 -1.11 -3.83 12.10
CA GLU A 148 -1.08 -4.76 13.23
C GLU A 148 -2.23 -4.52 14.22
N ALA A 149 -2.40 -3.28 14.67
CA ALA A 149 -3.44 -2.91 15.63
C ALA A 149 -4.84 -3.24 15.14
N ASN A 150 -5.11 -3.06 13.83
CA ASN A 150 -6.39 -3.41 13.22
C ASN A 150 -6.61 -4.93 13.18
N ASP A 151 -5.57 -5.74 12.94
CA ASP A 151 -5.67 -7.19 13.01
C ASP A 151 -6.05 -7.64 14.42
N ARG A 152 -5.31 -7.17 15.43
CA ARG A 152 -5.59 -7.48 16.84
C ARG A 152 -6.98 -7.07 17.28
N ARG A 153 -7.41 -5.84 16.94
CA ARG A 153 -8.74 -5.34 17.29
C ARG A 153 -9.83 -6.24 16.72
N ARG A 154 -9.78 -6.57 15.43
CA ARG A 154 -10.77 -7.45 14.79
C ARG A 154 -10.84 -8.83 15.47
N MET A 155 -9.71 -9.42 15.78
CA MET A 155 -9.70 -10.70 16.51
C MET A 155 -10.34 -10.59 17.88
N MET A 156 -10.05 -9.53 18.65
CA MET A 156 -10.65 -9.29 19.95
C MET A 156 -12.17 -9.07 19.85
N ASP A 157 -12.63 -8.40 18.80
CA ASP A 157 -14.05 -8.16 18.57
C ASP A 157 -14.78 -9.47 18.27
N GLU A 158 -14.22 -10.36 17.44
CA GLU A 158 -14.78 -11.69 17.17
C GLU A 158 -14.82 -12.57 18.42
N ILE A 159 -13.79 -12.51 19.27
CA ILE A 159 -13.78 -13.25 20.53
C ILE A 159 -14.87 -12.74 21.46
N ARG A 160 -15.02 -11.42 21.62
CA ARG A 160 -16.08 -10.83 22.44
C ARG A 160 -17.48 -11.24 21.96
N GLN A 161 -17.71 -11.19 20.65
CA GLN A 161 -18.97 -11.61 20.07
C GLN A 161 -19.25 -13.10 20.31
N GLY A 162 -18.27 -13.96 20.06
CA GLY A 162 -18.41 -15.38 20.31
C GLY A 162 -18.73 -15.71 21.77
N LEU A 163 -18.08 -15.01 22.72
CA LEU A 163 -18.37 -15.18 24.14
C LEU A 163 -19.78 -14.70 24.51
N ILE A 164 -20.25 -13.59 23.94
CA ILE A 164 -21.63 -13.08 24.15
C ILE A 164 -22.67 -14.10 23.64
N PHE A 165 -22.37 -14.78 22.52
CA PHE A 165 -23.26 -15.78 21.93
C PHE A 165 -23.08 -17.19 22.51
N ASN A 166 -22.27 -17.37 23.58
CA ASN A 166 -21.91 -18.65 24.17
C ASN A 166 -21.34 -19.66 23.16
N GLU A 167 -20.58 -19.16 22.19
CA GLU A 167 -19.92 -20.00 21.18
C GLU A 167 -18.78 -20.82 21.80
N THR A 168 -18.58 -22.01 21.28
CA THR A 168 -17.44 -22.85 21.64
C THR A 168 -16.11 -22.24 21.17
N PRO A 169 -14.98 -22.54 21.80
CA PRO A 169 -13.65 -22.14 21.34
C PRO A 169 -13.38 -22.45 19.87
N THR A 170 -13.90 -23.56 19.38
CA THR A 170 -13.81 -23.96 17.96
C THR A 170 -14.60 -23.02 17.05
N GLN A 171 -15.79 -22.60 17.45
CA GLN A 171 -16.62 -21.65 16.70
C GLN A 171 -15.96 -20.27 16.67
N ILE A 172 -15.46 -19.77 17.80
CA ILE A 172 -14.71 -18.51 17.89
C ILE A 172 -13.45 -18.56 17.00
N SER A 173 -12.70 -19.67 17.07
CA SER A 173 -11.53 -19.86 16.19
C SER A 173 -11.91 -19.82 14.71
N ARG A 174 -13.05 -20.39 14.35
CA ARG A 174 -13.57 -20.37 12.95
C ARG A 174 -13.95 -18.96 12.50
N ARG A 175 -14.52 -18.12 13.36
CA ARG A 175 -14.78 -16.70 13.05
C ARG A 175 -13.49 -15.96 12.66
N ILE A 176 -12.41 -16.23 13.39
CA ILE A 176 -11.13 -15.53 13.21
C ILE A 176 -10.39 -16.03 11.98
N PHE A 177 -10.19 -17.34 11.89
CA PHE A 177 -9.31 -17.95 10.88
C PHE A 177 -10.05 -18.51 9.68
N GLY A 178 -11.38 -18.60 9.75
CA GLY A 178 -12.21 -19.23 8.73
C GLY A 178 -12.11 -20.77 8.75
N ARG A 179 -12.84 -21.38 7.83
CA ARG A 179 -12.85 -22.82 7.62
C ARG A 179 -11.68 -23.27 6.76
N SER A 180 -11.03 -24.35 7.13
CA SER A 180 -9.88 -24.91 6.41
C SER A 180 -10.24 -25.30 4.97
N GLU A 181 -11.44 -25.84 4.78
CA GLU A 181 -11.98 -26.27 3.49
C GLU A 181 -12.15 -25.11 2.50
N LEU A 182 -12.33 -23.90 3.02
CA LEU A 182 -12.42 -22.65 2.24
C LEU A 182 -11.10 -21.86 2.23
N GLY A 183 -10.00 -22.47 2.67
CA GLY A 183 -8.71 -21.79 2.76
C GLY A 183 -8.73 -20.55 3.69
N GLY A 184 -9.67 -20.52 4.65
CA GLY A 184 -9.80 -19.42 5.63
C GLY A 184 -10.34 -18.12 5.05
N THR A 185 -10.96 -18.14 3.86
CA THR A 185 -11.45 -16.91 3.18
C THR A 185 -12.69 -16.31 3.84
N ASP A 186 -13.38 -17.07 4.66
CA ASP A 186 -14.56 -16.69 5.43
C ASP A 186 -14.25 -16.23 6.88
N GLY A 187 -12.97 -16.18 7.25
CA GLY A 187 -12.53 -15.68 8.55
C GLY A 187 -12.14 -14.20 8.53
N THR A 188 -12.30 -13.55 9.68
CA THR A 188 -11.93 -12.12 9.87
C THR A 188 -10.49 -11.82 9.49
N ARG A 189 -9.59 -12.79 9.64
CA ARG A 189 -8.17 -12.64 9.29
C ARG A 189 -7.92 -12.49 7.79
N GLU A 190 -8.87 -12.88 6.95
CA GLU A 190 -8.80 -12.60 5.51
C GLU A 190 -8.82 -11.10 5.21
N ILE A 191 -9.46 -10.28 6.05
CA ILE A 191 -9.44 -8.81 5.93
C ILE A 191 -8.00 -8.30 6.09
N THR A 192 -7.24 -8.87 7.01
CA THR A 192 -5.81 -8.56 7.20
C THR A 192 -5.00 -8.96 5.97
N ARG A 193 -5.23 -10.15 5.41
CA ARG A 193 -4.56 -10.60 4.18
C ARG A 193 -4.84 -9.69 2.99
N ARG A 194 -6.08 -9.21 2.84
CA ARG A 194 -6.46 -8.22 1.80
C ARG A 194 -5.83 -6.86 2.07
N GLY A 195 -5.76 -6.45 3.33
CA GLY A 195 -5.11 -5.20 3.76
C GLY A 195 -3.63 -5.12 3.38
N ALA A 196 -2.94 -6.27 3.26
CA ALA A 196 -1.56 -6.32 2.77
C ALA A 196 -1.42 -5.72 1.36
N GLN A 197 -2.39 -5.97 0.46
CA GLN A 197 -2.38 -5.38 -0.88
C GLN A 197 -2.53 -3.86 -0.83
N THR A 198 -3.45 -3.36 -0.02
CA THR A 198 -3.68 -1.93 0.15
C THR A 198 -2.45 -1.22 0.70
N LEU A 199 -1.82 -1.80 1.74
CA LEU A 199 -0.61 -1.24 2.33
C LEU A 199 0.54 -1.25 1.32
N ALA A 200 0.82 -2.38 0.69
CA ALA A 200 1.89 -2.50 -0.29
C ALA A 200 1.70 -1.52 -1.46
N GLN A 201 0.49 -1.42 -2.03
CA GLN A 201 0.22 -0.54 -3.16
C GLN A 201 0.36 0.93 -2.79
N THR A 202 -0.23 1.36 -1.67
CA THR A 202 -0.19 2.77 -1.25
C THR A 202 1.24 3.21 -0.91
N THR A 203 1.99 2.38 -0.17
CA THR A 203 3.36 2.71 0.22
C THR A 203 4.33 2.67 -0.96
N SER A 204 4.19 1.71 -1.88
CA SER A 204 5.02 1.66 -3.09
C SER A 204 4.77 2.87 -4.00
N ALA A 205 3.50 3.26 -4.21
CA ALA A 205 3.16 4.45 -4.99
C ALA A 205 3.71 5.73 -4.35
N ALA A 206 3.68 5.83 -3.02
CA ALA A 206 4.24 6.98 -2.30
C ALA A 206 5.75 7.08 -2.42
N VAL A 207 6.46 5.95 -2.32
CA VAL A 207 7.91 5.89 -2.52
C VAL A 207 8.27 6.26 -3.96
N PHE A 208 7.62 5.66 -4.94
CA PHE A 208 7.83 5.94 -6.36
C PHE A 208 7.69 7.44 -6.68
N ASN A 209 6.52 8.01 -6.41
CA ASN A 209 6.29 9.43 -6.67
C ASN A 209 7.19 10.34 -5.82
N GLY A 210 7.53 9.94 -4.60
CA GLY A 210 8.45 10.66 -3.75
C GLY A 210 9.87 10.72 -4.32
N VAL A 211 10.33 9.61 -4.87
CA VAL A 211 11.66 9.50 -5.52
C VAL A 211 11.70 10.33 -6.80
N LEU A 212 10.66 10.24 -7.65
CA LEU A 212 10.56 11.05 -8.85
C LEU A 212 10.56 12.54 -8.51
N ALA A 213 9.78 12.97 -7.51
CA ALA A 213 9.78 14.37 -7.07
C ALA A 213 11.16 14.84 -6.61
N ALA A 214 11.90 14.01 -5.86
CA ALA A 214 13.26 14.33 -5.44
C ALA A 214 14.24 14.38 -6.62
N LEU A 215 14.10 13.47 -7.59
CA LEU A 215 14.87 13.49 -8.82
C LEU A 215 14.61 14.77 -9.63
N TYR A 216 13.35 15.19 -9.77
CA TYR A 216 12.99 16.41 -10.47
C TYR A 216 13.53 17.65 -9.75
N ALA A 217 13.41 17.69 -8.41
CA ALA A 217 13.96 18.78 -7.60
C ALA A 217 15.49 18.93 -7.71
N ALA A 218 16.20 17.80 -7.76
CA ALA A 218 17.65 17.81 -7.98
C ALA A 218 18.03 18.29 -9.39
N ASN A 219 17.10 18.21 -10.36
CA ASN A 219 17.30 18.57 -11.77
C ASN A 219 16.39 19.70 -12.25
N LYS A 220 16.03 20.63 -11.37
CA LYS A 220 15.08 21.73 -11.66
C LYS A 220 15.50 22.68 -12.81
N ARG A 221 16.76 22.62 -13.23
CA ARG A 221 17.22 23.36 -14.43
C ARG A 221 16.62 22.75 -15.71
N ILE A 222 16.37 21.47 -15.72
CA ILE A 222 15.84 20.69 -16.85
C ILE A 222 14.32 20.51 -16.68
N VAL A 223 13.88 20.04 -15.52
CA VAL A 223 12.46 19.84 -15.20
C VAL A 223 11.86 21.13 -14.66
N LYS A 224 11.03 21.79 -15.45
CA LYS A 224 10.36 23.06 -15.07
C LYS A 224 8.92 22.84 -14.61
N LYS A 225 8.24 21.89 -15.20
CA LYS A 225 6.84 21.57 -14.94
C LYS A 225 6.65 20.07 -14.84
N GLU A 226 5.57 19.68 -14.24
CA GLU A 226 5.15 18.30 -14.10
C GLU A 226 3.68 18.17 -14.50
N VAL A 227 3.33 17.07 -15.14
CA VAL A 227 1.95 16.74 -15.53
C VAL A 227 1.44 15.64 -14.61
N TYR A 228 0.22 15.80 -14.12
CA TYR A 228 -0.47 14.74 -13.39
C TYR A 228 -1.04 13.73 -14.38
N VAL A 229 -0.69 12.45 -14.22
CA VAL A 229 -1.12 11.38 -15.13
C VAL A 229 -1.84 10.31 -14.31
N ALA A 230 -3.14 10.16 -14.55
CA ALA A 230 -3.94 9.11 -13.94
C ALA A 230 -3.93 7.82 -14.78
N THR A 231 -4.22 6.68 -14.17
CA THR A 231 -4.26 5.39 -14.88
C THR A 231 -5.44 5.29 -15.87
N LEU A 232 -6.53 6.01 -15.64
CA LEU A 232 -7.74 6.07 -16.49
C LEU A 232 -8.36 4.70 -16.79
N ASP A 233 -8.71 3.96 -15.73
CA ASP A 233 -9.51 2.73 -15.81
C ASP A 233 -10.77 2.82 -14.93
N SER A 234 -11.56 1.75 -14.84
CA SER A 234 -12.79 1.68 -14.04
C SER A 234 -12.58 1.92 -12.54
N ARG A 235 -11.34 1.78 -12.04
CA ARG A 235 -10.99 1.99 -10.63
C ARG A 235 -10.42 3.37 -10.35
N THR A 236 -10.30 4.23 -11.37
CA THR A 236 -9.78 5.59 -11.21
C THR A 236 -10.82 6.46 -10.54
N THR A 237 -10.45 7.06 -9.40
CA THR A 237 -11.33 7.96 -8.66
C THR A 237 -11.62 9.24 -9.44
N ALA A 238 -12.74 9.90 -9.14
CA ALA A 238 -13.12 11.15 -9.78
C ALA A 238 -12.04 12.23 -9.62
N ILE A 239 -11.42 12.33 -8.43
CA ILE A 239 -10.34 13.30 -8.17
C ILE A 239 -9.08 13.02 -9.00
N CYS A 240 -8.66 11.76 -9.18
CA CYS A 240 -7.52 11.47 -10.06
C CYS A 240 -7.85 11.74 -11.52
N ARG A 241 -9.09 11.49 -11.92
CA ARG A 241 -9.56 11.72 -13.28
C ARG A 241 -9.62 13.21 -13.62
N SER A 242 -10.09 14.05 -12.70
CA SER A 242 -10.13 15.51 -12.90
C SER A 242 -8.76 16.16 -12.94
N LEU A 243 -7.73 15.52 -12.38
CA LEU A 243 -6.35 15.99 -12.42
C LEU A 243 -5.56 15.48 -13.63
N ASP A 244 -6.11 14.51 -14.38
CA ASP A 244 -5.39 13.93 -15.53
C ASP A 244 -5.11 14.98 -16.61
N GLY A 245 -3.85 15.14 -16.95
CA GLY A 245 -3.37 16.15 -17.90
C GLY A 245 -3.10 17.53 -17.31
N GLU A 246 -3.46 17.78 -16.05
CA GLU A 246 -3.15 19.06 -15.40
C GLU A 246 -1.66 19.27 -15.25
N VAL A 247 -1.20 20.49 -15.59
CA VAL A 247 0.21 20.90 -15.58
C VAL A 247 0.48 21.78 -14.38
N PHE A 248 1.49 21.43 -13.61
CA PHE A 248 1.91 22.17 -12.42
C PHE A 248 3.38 22.62 -12.54
N PRO A 249 3.77 23.74 -11.94
CA PRO A 249 5.19 24.03 -11.71
C PRO A 249 5.86 22.89 -10.95
N GLN A 250 7.15 22.68 -11.16
CA GLN A 250 7.90 21.61 -10.49
C GLN A 250 7.80 21.72 -8.96
N GLY A 251 7.35 20.65 -8.34
CA GLY A 251 7.17 20.55 -6.88
C GLY A 251 5.88 21.16 -6.34
N GLU A 252 5.03 21.74 -7.19
CA GLU A 252 3.74 22.30 -6.79
C GLU A 252 2.57 21.39 -7.15
N GLY A 253 1.40 21.67 -6.58
CA GLY A 253 0.16 20.92 -6.83
C GLY A 253 0.08 19.56 -6.15
N PRO A 254 -1.02 18.81 -6.41
CA PRO A 254 -1.26 17.53 -5.77
C PRO A 254 -0.22 16.48 -6.16
N MET A 255 0.39 15.82 -5.15
CA MET A 255 1.39 14.78 -5.35
C MET A 255 0.79 13.39 -5.05
N PRO A 256 0.77 12.46 -6.02
CA PRO A 256 0.35 11.08 -5.74
C PRO A 256 1.24 10.39 -4.70
N PRO A 257 0.66 9.45 -3.90
CA PRO A 257 -0.75 9.06 -3.86
C PRO A 257 -1.62 10.12 -3.15
N ILE A 258 -2.74 10.51 -3.75
CA ILE A 258 -3.70 11.46 -3.14
C ILE A 258 -4.89 10.75 -2.48
N HIS A 259 -4.91 9.45 -2.50
CA HIS A 259 -5.84 8.56 -1.80
C HIS A 259 -5.26 7.14 -1.71
N ILE A 260 -5.82 6.32 -0.85
CA ILE A 260 -5.47 4.89 -0.71
C ILE A 260 -5.62 4.17 -2.05
N ASN A 261 -4.64 3.33 -2.41
CA ASN A 261 -4.58 2.61 -3.69
C ASN A 261 -4.48 3.51 -4.94
N CYS A 262 -4.03 4.75 -4.79
CA CYS A 262 -3.74 5.63 -5.92
C CYS A 262 -2.69 5.02 -6.85
N ARG A 263 -2.90 5.17 -8.18
CA ARG A 263 -2.01 4.65 -9.22
C ARG A 263 -1.56 5.74 -10.20
N SER A 264 -1.77 6.99 -9.82
CA SER A 264 -1.35 8.14 -10.61
C SER A 264 0.14 8.42 -10.43
N VAL A 265 0.72 9.12 -11.38
CA VAL A 265 2.13 9.52 -11.38
C VAL A 265 2.26 10.99 -11.81
N ARG A 266 3.31 11.66 -11.34
CA ARG A 266 3.74 12.96 -11.85
C ARG A 266 4.84 12.74 -12.88
N VAL A 267 4.65 13.25 -14.10
CA VAL A 267 5.56 13.12 -15.23
C VAL A 267 6.23 14.46 -15.48
N PRO A 268 7.57 14.52 -15.65
CA PRO A 268 8.26 15.79 -15.91
C PRO A 268 8.02 16.27 -17.34
N THR A 269 8.08 17.58 -17.54
CA THR A 269 8.24 18.17 -18.87
C THR A 269 9.61 18.85 -18.96
N ILE A 270 10.36 18.54 -19.99
CA ILE A 270 11.75 18.97 -20.13
C ILE A 270 11.87 20.38 -20.71
N ASP A 271 11.06 20.68 -21.72
CA ASP A 271 11.06 21.97 -22.44
C ASP A 271 10.00 22.95 -21.89
N GLY A 272 9.32 22.59 -20.81
CA GLY A 272 8.22 23.36 -20.24
C GLY A 272 6.90 23.26 -20.98
N ARG A 273 6.83 22.54 -22.11
CA ARG A 273 5.57 22.21 -22.79
C ARG A 273 4.81 21.13 -22.02
N GLY A 274 3.50 21.09 -22.21
CA GLY A 274 2.67 19.99 -21.72
C GLY A 274 2.97 18.67 -22.42
N VAL A 275 2.35 17.62 -21.95
CA VAL A 275 2.22 16.35 -22.70
C VAL A 275 0.89 16.36 -23.47
N GLY A 276 0.85 15.73 -24.63
CA GLY A 276 -0.39 15.60 -25.40
C GLY A 276 -1.47 14.84 -24.63
N THR A 277 -2.71 15.07 -24.99
CA THR A 277 -3.85 14.32 -24.45
C THR A 277 -3.71 12.85 -24.83
N ARG A 278 -4.00 11.97 -23.86
CA ARG A 278 -4.11 10.54 -24.12
C ARG A 278 -5.56 10.20 -24.43
N PRO A 279 -5.82 9.46 -25.50
CA PRO A 279 -7.15 8.88 -25.66
C PRO A 279 -7.39 7.92 -24.48
N ALA A 280 -8.58 8.00 -23.88
CA ALA A 280 -9.04 6.97 -22.95
C ALA A 280 -9.01 5.62 -23.69
N ASN A 281 -8.49 4.56 -23.07
CA ASN A 281 -8.63 3.23 -23.69
C ASN A 281 -10.11 2.80 -23.69
N ALA A 282 -10.49 1.83 -24.52
CA ALA A 282 -11.88 1.36 -24.67
C ALA A 282 -12.50 0.93 -23.31
N THR A 283 -11.70 0.45 -22.36
CA THR A 283 -12.13 0.12 -21.01
C THR A 283 -12.48 1.38 -20.21
N THR A 284 -11.74 2.45 -20.41
CA THR A 284 -11.97 3.75 -19.78
C THR A 284 -13.22 4.41 -20.34
N GLU A 285 -13.42 4.38 -21.65
CA GLU A 285 -14.64 4.89 -22.31
C GLU A 285 -15.88 4.15 -21.83
N LYS A 286 -15.81 2.82 -21.73
CA LYS A 286 -16.88 2.00 -21.20
C LYS A 286 -17.18 2.28 -19.72
N ALA A 287 -16.15 2.52 -18.92
CA ALA A 287 -16.30 2.91 -17.51
C ALA A 287 -16.89 4.32 -17.36
N LEU A 288 -16.50 5.26 -18.23
CA LEU A 288 -17.06 6.61 -18.27
C LEU A 288 -18.51 6.63 -18.75
N ALA A 289 -18.87 5.78 -19.71
CA ALA A 289 -20.24 5.63 -20.17
C ALA A 289 -21.15 5.07 -19.05
N GLY A 290 -20.68 4.10 -18.27
CA GLY A 290 -21.40 3.57 -17.10
C GLY A 290 -21.60 4.56 -15.95
N LEU A 291 -20.80 5.62 -15.89
CA LEU A 291 -20.94 6.70 -14.88
C LEU A 291 -21.87 7.84 -15.33
N ARG A 292 -22.21 7.88 -16.61
CA ARG A 292 -23.17 8.84 -17.17
C ARG A 292 -24.59 8.32 -17.17
N GLY A 293 -24.96 7.36 -16.28
CA GLY A 293 -26.27 6.75 -16.08
C GLY A 293 -27.42 7.17 -17.03
N PRO A 294 -28.49 6.40 -17.15
CA PRO A 294 -29.60 6.78 -18.03
C PRO A 294 -30.21 8.11 -17.59
#